data_18c5bec15b8d5225514ffe22e2f34fea
#
_entry.id   18c5bec15b8d5225514ffe22e2f34fea
#
_cell.length_a   1.000
_cell.length_b   1.000
_cell.length_c   1.000
_cell.angle_alpha   90.00
_cell.angle_beta   90.00
_cell.angle_gamma   90.00
#
_symmetry.space_group_name_H-M   'P 1'
#
loop_
_entity.id
_entity.type
_entity.pdbx_description
1 polymer ?
#
loop_
_entity_poly.entity_id
_entity_poly.type
_entity_poly.pdbx_seq_one_letter_code
_entity_poly.pdbx_strand_id
1 'polypeptide(L)'
;MSKSRKTKNQLKKNWVNRREFVRFAEYMAAGGAQFWSGYIGFAILDKVLGVTFWPAKILAYFIGATVNFFLERYWVFAQKKTTRKDVEDSAQKFYLLMFINFVLDLAIVGGLREIGISPYIGQFVSAGFFTVFNYIFFKIWVFSKKTKKTKKSKK
;
A
#
# COMPACT_ATOMS: atom_id res chain seq x y z
N MET A 1 44.15 0.84 8.12
CA MET A 1 42.80 1.28 8.56
C MET A 1 41.64 1.12 7.54
N SER A 2 41.85 0.55 6.36
CA SER A 2 40.86 0.49 5.25
C SER A 2 39.88 -0.70 5.29
N LYS A 3 40.29 -1.90 5.71
CA LYS A 3 39.46 -3.13 5.70
C LYS A 3 38.24 -3.06 6.64
N SER A 4 38.37 -2.51 7.84
CA SER A 4 37.30 -2.42 8.85
C SER A 4 36.12 -1.54 8.41
N ARG A 5 36.35 -0.44 7.68
CA ARG A 5 35.29 0.42 7.14
C ARG A 5 34.48 -0.26 6.03
N LYS A 6 35.12 -1.03 5.14
CA LYS A 6 34.45 -1.77 4.07
C LYS A 6 33.53 -2.85 4.64
N THR A 7 33.99 -3.59 5.65
CA THR A 7 33.16 -4.63 6.30
C THR A 7 31.94 -4.04 7.01
N LYS A 8 32.10 -2.94 7.76
CA LYS A 8 30.96 -2.24 8.38
C LYS A 8 29.93 -1.71 7.37
N ASN A 9 30.40 -1.20 6.23
CA ASN A 9 29.50 -0.72 5.18
C ASN A 9 28.76 -1.87 4.48
N GLN A 10 29.41 -3.00 4.27
CA GLN A 10 28.77 -4.21 3.70
C GLN A 10 27.73 -4.79 4.67
N LEU A 11 28.06 -4.90 5.95
CA LEU A 11 27.12 -5.36 6.97
C LEU A 11 25.90 -4.42 7.02
N LYS A 12 26.10 -3.10 7.05
CA LYS A 12 25.01 -2.12 7.05
C LYS A 12 24.13 -2.22 5.79
N LYS A 13 24.74 -2.45 4.62
CA LYS A 13 24.02 -2.65 3.34
C LYS A 13 23.17 -3.93 3.37
N ASN A 14 23.72 -5.05 3.89
CA ASN A 14 22.98 -6.31 4.00
C ASN A 14 21.81 -6.20 5.00
N TRP A 15 21.97 -5.49 6.12
CA TRP A 15 20.91 -5.22 7.08
C TRP A 15 19.80 -4.36 6.48
N VAL A 16 20.15 -3.35 5.70
CA VAL A 16 19.17 -2.50 5.00
C VAL A 16 18.38 -3.33 3.98
N ASN A 17 19.05 -4.15 3.18
CA ASN A 17 18.41 -5.00 2.17
C ASN A 17 17.46 -6.03 2.82
N ARG A 18 17.86 -6.67 3.92
CA ARG A 18 17.03 -7.62 4.65
C ARG A 18 15.77 -6.94 5.24
N ARG A 19 15.92 -5.75 5.80
CA ARG A 19 14.78 -4.97 6.34
C ARG A 19 13.80 -4.57 5.25
N GLU A 20 14.28 -4.16 4.09
CA GLU A 20 13.43 -3.80 2.96
C GLU A 20 12.69 -5.03 2.41
N PHE A 21 13.36 -6.17 2.32
CA PHE A 21 12.75 -7.42 1.91
C PHE A 21 11.63 -7.86 2.87
N VAL A 22 11.90 -7.84 4.19
CA VAL A 22 10.87 -8.15 5.20
C VAL A 22 9.69 -7.19 5.09
N ARG A 23 9.96 -5.89 4.94
CA ARG A 23 8.90 -4.88 4.78
C ARG A 23 8.06 -5.12 3.52
N PHE A 24 8.69 -5.53 2.43
CA PHE A 24 7.98 -5.88 1.21
C PHE A 24 7.10 -7.13 1.40
N ALA A 25 7.59 -8.14 2.12
CA ALA A 25 6.81 -9.33 2.46
C ALA A 25 5.60 -8.97 3.39
N GLU A 26 5.82 -8.10 4.37
CA GLU A 26 4.75 -7.56 5.22
C GLU A 26 3.70 -6.79 4.41
N TYR A 27 4.14 -5.99 3.42
CA TYR A 27 3.27 -5.30 2.48
C TYR A 27 2.41 -6.28 1.67
N MET A 28 3.00 -7.35 1.14
CA MET A 28 2.27 -8.40 0.43
C MET A 28 1.24 -9.11 1.34
N ALA A 29 1.61 -9.36 2.60
CA ALA A 29 0.68 -9.94 3.57
C ALA A 29 -0.48 -8.99 3.91
N ALA A 30 -0.22 -7.68 4.02
CA ALA A 30 -1.27 -6.67 4.21
C ALA A 30 -2.25 -6.64 3.03
N GLY A 31 -1.75 -6.74 1.78
CA GLY A 31 -2.58 -6.89 0.58
C GLY A 31 -3.43 -8.16 0.60
N GLY A 32 -2.88 -9.28 1.06
CA GLY A 32 -3.63 -10.52 1.28
C GLY A 32 -4.74 -10.34 2.32
N ALA A 33 -4.46 -9.65 3.42
CA ALA A 33 -5.47 -9.35 4.45
C ALA A 33 -6.58 -8.42 3.90
N GLN A 34 -6.27 -7.47 3.03
CA GLN A 34 -7.24 -6.66 2.31
C GLN A 34 -8.21 -7.53 1.52
N PHE A 35 -7.67 -8.48 0.74
CA PHE A 35 -8.48 -9.38 -0.08
C PHE A 35 -9.43 -10.21 0.81
N TRP A 36 -8.92 -10.88 1.83
CA TRP A 36 -9.72 -11.73 2.69
C TRP A 36 -10.75 -10.97 3.51
N SER A 37 -10.41 -9.80 4.05
CA SER A 37 -11.37 -8.98 4.79
C SER A 37 -12.47 -8.42 3.89
N GLY A 38 -12.14 -8.02 2.66
CA GLY A 38 -13.11 -7.64 1.65
C GLY A 38 -14.03 -8.80 1.26
N TYR A 39 -13.46 -9.99 1.02
CA TYR A 39 -14.24 -11.18 0.68
C TYR A 39 -15.22 -11.58 1.79
N ILE A 40 -14.74 -11.64 3.03
CA ILE A 40 -15.59 -11.93 4.20
C ILE A 40 -16.66 -10.86 4.37
N GLY A 41 -16.29 -9.58 4.25
CA GLY A 41 -17.21 -8.46 4.30
C GLY A 41 -18.29 -8.56 3.23
N PHE A 42 -17.92 -8.91 2.00
CA PHE A 42 -18.89 -9.15 0.92
C PHE A 42 -19.84 -10.29 1.26
N ALA A 43 -19.32 -11.44 1.72
CA ALA A 43 -20.14 -12.60 2.06
C ALA A 43 -21.16 -12.28 3.18
N ILE A 44 -20.77 -11.49 4.19
CA ILE A 44 -21.67 -11.06 5.25
C ILE A 44 -22.75 -10.12 4.69
N LEU A 45 -22.38 -9.12 3.91
CA LEU A 45 -23.31 -8.15 3.34
C LEU A 45 -24.33 -8.83 2.39
N ASP A 46 -23.85 -9.72 1.52
CA ASP A 46 -24.69 -10.40 0.54
C ASP A 46 -25.56 -11.50 1.18
N LYS A 47 -24.95 -12.41 1.96
CA LYS A 47 -25.65 -13.63 2.44
C LYS A 47 -26.36 -13.44 3.77
N VAL A 48 -25.85 -12.59 4.66
CA VAL A 48 -26.43 -12.41 6.00
C VAL A 48 -27.36 -11.20 6.04
N LEU A 49 -26.95 -10.08 5.45
CA LEU A 49 -27.71 -8.82 5.49
C LEU A 49 -28.60 -8.62 4.24
N GLY A 50 -28.51 -9.49 3.23
CA GLY A 50 -29.35 -9.40 2.02
C GLY A 50 -29.12 -8.13 1.19
N VAL A 51 -27.95 -7.49 1.31
CA VAL A 51 -27.60 -6.30 0.54
C VAL A 51 -27.40 -6.70 -0.92
N THR A 52 -27.98 -5.95 -1.86
CA THR A 52 -27.83 -6.20 -3.29
C THR A 52 -26.35 -6.16 -3.72
N PHE A 53 -26.01 -6.88 -4.80
CA PHE A 53 -24.63 -7.13 -5.23
C PHE A 53 -23.74 -5.87 -5.31
N TRP A 54 -24.20 -4.80 -5.97
CA TRP A 54 -23.35 -3.62 -6.19
C TRP A 54 -23.02 -2.86 -4.90
N PRO A 55 -23.97 -2.50 -4.03
CA PRO A 55 -23.67 -1.90 -2.75
C PRO A 55 -22.82 -2.79 -1.85
N ALA A 56 -23.12 -4.11 -1.80
CA ALA A 56 -22.33 -5.07 -1.04
C ALA A 56 -20.87 -5.10 -1.51
N LYS A 57 -20.63 -5.09 -2.81
CA LYS A 57 -19.28 -5.10 -3.39
C LYS A 57 -18.52 -3.82 -3.10
N ILE A 58 -19.18 -2.66 -3.21
CA ILE A 58 -18.56 -1.36 -2.89
C ILE A 58 -18.19 -1.28 -1.42
N LEU A 59 -19.10 -1.63 -0.51
CA LEU A 59 -18.84 -1.63 0.93
C LEU A 59 -17.73 -2.61 1.31
N ALA A 60 -17.74 -3.81 0.75
CA ALA A 60 -16.70 -4.82 0.97
C ALA A 60 -15.32 -4.33 0.53
N TYR A 61 -15.24 -3.62 -0.59
CA TYR A 61 -14.00 -2.99 -1.05
C TYR A 61 -13.47 -1.96 -0.02
N PHE A 62 -14.35 -1.12 0.52
CA PHE A 62 -13.96 -0.15 1.55
C PHE A 62 -13.54 -0.83 2.86
N ILE A 63 -14.19 -1.93 3.25
CA ILE A 63 -13.77 -2.73 4.41
C ILE A 63 -12.34 -3.24 4.20
N GLY A 64 -12.08 -3.90 3.07
CA GLY A 64 -10.74 -4.39 2.74
C GLY A 64 -9.69 -3.28 2.69
N ALA A 65 -10.00 -2.17 2.01
CA ALA A 65 -9.10 -1.03 1.92
C ALA A 65 -8.78 -0.40 3.28
N THR A 66 -9.77 -0.33 4.18
CA THR A 66 -9.58 0.17 5.54
C THR A 66 -8.66 -0.73 6.35
N VAL A 67 -8.88 -2.05 6.29
CA VAL A 67 -7.98 -3.04 6.95
C VAL A 67 -6.55 -2.88 6.42
N ASN A 68 -6.38 -2.79 5.11
CA ASN A 68 -5.07 -2.61 4.49
C ASN A 68 -4.39 -1.31 4.96
N PHE A 69 -5.12 -0.19 4.96
CA PHE A 69 -4.61 1.09 5.44
C PHE A 69 -4.04 0.99 6.85
N PHE A 70 -4.76 0.36 7.78
CA PHE A 70 -4.30 0.22 9.15
C PHE A 70 -3.09 -0.72 9.26
N LEU A 71 -3.09 -1.85 8.55
CA LEU A 71 -1.96 -2.77 8.54
C LEU A 71 -0.71 -2.12 7.96
N GLU A 72 -0.83 -1.44 6.83
CA GLU A 72 0.31 -0.75 6.23
C GLU A 72 0.83 0.37 7.13
N ARG A 73 -0.06 1.17 7.71
CA ARG A 73 0.32 2.29 8.54
C ARG A 73 1.03 1.86 9.82
N TYR A 74 0.49 0.87 10.54
CA TYR A 74 0.95 0.53 11.88
C TYR A 74 1.92 -0.65 11.91
N TRP A 75 1.82 -1.56 10.97
CA TRP A 75 2.67 -2.73 10.89
C TRP A 75 3.79 -2.56 9.87
N VAL A 76 3.49 -2.43 8.58
CA VAL A 76 4.49 -2.38 7.50
C VAL A 76 5.39 -1.14 7.61
N PHE A 77 4.79 0.05 7.73
CA PHE A 77 5.53 1.31 7.81
C PHE A 77 5.74 1.83 9.24
N ALA A 78 5.23 1.10 10.25
CA ALA A 78 5.46 1.30 11.69
C ALA A 78 5.32 2.76 12.17
N GLN A 79 4.21 3.42 11.84
CA GLN A 79 3.89 4.78 12.28
C GLN A 79 3.40 4.80 13.73
N LYS A 80 4.34 4.74 14.71
CA LYS A 80 4.02 4.55 16.14
C LYS A 80 3.60 5.83 16.89
N LYS A 81 4.06 7.01 16.47
CA LYS A 81 3.75 8.30 17.12
C LYS A 81 3.01 9.17 16.12
N THR A 82 1.68 9.18 16.21
CA THR A 82 0.84 9.89 15.25
C THR A 82 -0.26 10.66 15.96
N THR A 83 -0.47 11.90 15.54
CA THR A 83 -1.64 12.68 15.91
C THR A 83 -2.82 12.28 15.02
N ARG A 84 -4.05 12.60 15.44
CA ARG A 84 -5.25 12.41 14.62
C ARG A 84 -5.07 13.01 13.21
N LYS A 85 -4.51 14.21 13.13
CA LYS A 85 -4.21 14.89 11.86
C LYS A 85 -3.24 14.12 10.97
N ASP A 86 -2.25 13.42 11.54
CA ASP A 86 -1.32 12.59 10.75
C ASP A 86 -2.01 11.34 10.18
N VAL A 87 -3.03 10.81 10.89
CA VAL A 87 -3.86 9.70 10.39
C VAL A 87 -4.72 10.17 9.22
N GLU A 88 -5.42 11.30 9.39
CA GLU A 88 -6.27 11.90 8.36
C GLU A 88 -5.47 12.23 7.09
N ASP A 89 -4.31 12.88 7.22
CA ASP A 89 -3.39 13.16 6.10
C ASP A 89 -2.97 11.89 5.34
N SER A 90 -2.66 10.81 6.07
CA SER A 90 -2.25 9.56 5.43
C SER A 90 -3.43 8.83 4.81
N ALA A 91 -4.60 8.87 5.42
CA ALA A 91 -5.81 8.29 4.86
C ALA A 91 -6.21 8.99 3.56
N GLN A 92 -6.19 10.32 3.53
CA GLN A 92 -6.48 11.09 2.31
C GLN A 92 -5.53 10.72 1.17
N LYS A 93 -4.22 10.65 1.45
CA LYS A 93 -3.22 10.26 0.46
C LYS A 93 -3.39 8.80 -0.01
N PHE A 94 -3.73 7.90 0.90
CA PHE A 94 -3.99 6.51 0.60
C PHE A 94 -5.16 6.35 -0.37
N TYR A 95 -6.31 6.95 -0.05
CA TYR A 95 -7.49 6.87 -0.91
C TYR A 95 -7.29 7.62 -2.24
N LEU A 96 -6.58 8.75 -2.24
CA LEU A 96 -6.20 9.43 -3.47
C LEU A 96 -5.32 8.55 -4.37
N LEU A 97 -4.33 7.85 -3.79
CA LEU A 97 -3.49 6.91 -4.53
C LEU A 97 -4.31 5.75 -5.09
N MET A 98 -5.27 5.22 -4.33
CA MET A 98 -6.17 4.17 -4.81
C MET A 98 -7.03 4.65 -5.99
N PHE A 99 -7.50 5.89 -5.95
CA PHE A 99 -8.24 6.48 -7.08
C PHE A 99 -7.33 6.65 -8.32
N ILE A 100 -6.10 7.13 -8.14
CA ILE A 100 -5.11 7.23 -9.22
C ILE A 100 -4.83 5.84 -9.80
N ASN A 101 -4.64 4.82 -8.95
CA ASN A 101 -4.44 3.44 -9.40
C ASN A 101 -5.61 2.93 -10.24
N PHE A 102 -6.84 3.22 -9.82
CA PHE A 102 -8.03 2.83 -10.58
C PHE A 102 -8.03 3.43 -11.99
N VAL A 103 -7.73 4.72 -12.12
CA VAL A 103 -7.66 5.39 -13.44
C VAL A 103 -6.52 4.82 -14.29
N LEU A 104 -5.34 4.61 -13.69
CA LEU A 104 -4.20 4.02 -14.38
C LEU A 104 -4.46 2.55 -14.79
N ASP A 105 -5.15 1.77 -13.95
CA ASP A 105 -5.52 0.40 -14.29
C ASP A 105 -6.42 0.33 -15.52
N LEU A 106 -7.42 1.19 -15.59
CA LEU A 106 -8.28 1.31 -16.77
C LEU A 106 -7.46 1.66 -18.02
N ALA A 107 -6.50 2.56 -17.90
CA ALA A 107 -5.63 2.96 -19.02
C ALA A 107 -4.69 1.82 -19.44
N ILE A 108 -4.07 1.11 -18.49
CA ILE A 108 -3.16 -0.01 -18.78
C ILE A 108 -3.91 -1.16 -19.42
N VAL A 109 -4.98 -1.65 -18.77
CA VAL A 109 -5.74 -2.81 -19.26
C VAL A 109 -6.46 -2.48 -20.56
N GLY A 110 -7.05 -1.29 -20.67
CA GLY A 110 -7.68 -0.79 -21.89
C GLY A 110 -6.70 -0.67 -23.04
N GLY A 111 -5.55 0.01 -22.82
CA GLY A 111 -4.53 0.15 -23.85
C GLY A 111 -3.93 -1.18 -24.32
N LEU A 112 -3.70 -2.12 -23.41
CA LEU A 112 -3.25 -3.47 -23.76
C LEU A 112 -4.29 -4.24 -24.61
N ARG A 113 -5.56 -4.03 -24.32
CA ARG A 113 -6.66 -4.62 -25.11
C ARG A 113 -6.69 -4.10 -26.55
N GLU A 114 -6.46 -2.80 -26.74
CA GLU A 114 -6.43 -2.18 -28.09
C GLU A 114 -5.33 -2.76 -29.00
N ILE A 115 -4.22 -3.21 -28.42
CA ILE A 115 -3.14 -3.88 -29.16
C ILE A 115 -3.30 -5.41 -29.21
N GLY A 116 -4.51 -5.94 -28.90
CA GLY A 116 -4.84 -7.34 -29.02
C GLY A 116 -4.42 -8.23 -27.85
N ILE A 117 -3.96 -7.66 -26.74
CA ILE A 117 -3.62 -8.43 -25.54
C ILE A 117 -4.90 -8.73 -24.76
N SER A 118 -5.07 -10.00 -24.37
CA SER A 118 -6.22 -10.41 -23.55
C SER A 118 -6.32 -9.60 -22.27
N PRO A 119 -7.52 -9.11 -21.88
CA PRO A 119 -7.73 -8.39 -20.63
C PRO A 119 -7.26 -9.16 -19.38
N TYR A 120 -7.28 -10.49 -19.40
CA TYR A 120 -6.76 -11.32 -18.32
C TYR A 120 -5.25 -11.15 -18.15
N ILE A 121 -4.50 -11.14 -19.25
CA ILE A 121 -3.05 -10.87 -19.23
C ILE A 121 -2.80 -9.42 -18.78
N GLY A 122 -3.60 -8.46 -19.30
CA GLY A 122 -3.55 -7.07 -18.90
C GLY A 122 -3.70 -6.88 -17.37
N GLN A 123 -4.61 -7.61 -16.74
CA GLN A 123 -4.81 -7.59 -15.29
C GLN A 123 -3.56 -8.07 -14.52
N PHE A 124 -2.88 -9.12 -14.99
CA PHE A 124 -1.63 -9.58 -14.35
C PHE A 124 -0.49 -8.56 -14.51
N VAL A 125 -0.37 -7.94 -15.68
CA VAL A 125 0.63 -6.89 -15.94
C VAL A 125 0.36 -5.69 -15.03
N SER A 126 -0.89 -5.25 -14.95
CA SER A 126 -1.35 -4.15 -14.10
C SER A 126 -1.09 -4.46 -12.62
N ALA A 127 -1.47 -5.64 -12.14
CA ALA A 127 -1.24 -6.06 -10.76
C ALA A 127 0.25 -6.07 -10.39
N GLY A 128 1.11 -6.59 -11.27
CA GLY A 128 2.56 -6.57 -11.09
C GLY A 128 3.12 -5.16 -11.01
N PHE A 129 2.69 -4.27 -11.91
CA PHE A 129 3.06 -2.86 -11.89
C PHE A 129 2.64 -2.17 -10.59
N PHE A 130 1.37 -2.31 -10.19
CA PHE A 130 0.87 -1.66 -8.99
C PHE A 130 1.47 -2.22 -7.69
N THR A 131 1.87 -3.47 -7.67
CA THR A 131 2.56 -4.04 -6.51
C THR A 131 3.84 -3.26 -6.19
N VAL A 132 4.67 -2.98 -7.19
CA VAL A 132 5.91 -2.22 -7.03
C VAL A 132 5.62 -0.73 -6.84
N PHE A 133 4.75 -0.17 -7.68
CA PHE A 133 4.36 1.23 -7.66
C PHE A 133 3.80 1.64 -6.29
N ASN A 134 2.81 0.92 -5.78
CA ASN A 134 2.19 1.22 -4.50
C ASN A 134 3.16 1.07 -3.32
N TYR A 135 4.00 0.04 -3.31
CA TYR A 135 5.01 -0.11 -2.26
C TYR A 135 5.92 1.12 -2.16
N ILE A 136 6.37 1.62 -3.31
CA ILE A 136 7.22 2.82 -3.37
C ILE A 136 6.45 4.05 -2.88
N PHE A 137 5.24 4.29 -3.41
CA PHE A 137 4.44 5.47 -3.05
C PHE A 137 3.96 5.44 -1.60
N PHE A 138 3.60 4.30 -1.07
CA PHE A 138 3.27 4.17 0.35
C PHE A 138 4.46 4.53 1.23
N LYS A 139 5.65 4.06 0.87
CA LYS A 139 6.88 4.33 1.62
C LYS A 139 7.30 5.80 1.58
N ILE A 140 7.29 6.45 0.40
CA ILE A 140 7.86 7.79 0.21
C ILE A 140 6.85 8.91 0.38
N TRP A 141 5.56 8.65 0.16
CA TRP A 141 4.54 9.69 0.13
C TRP A 141 3.43 9.50 1.16
N VAL A 142 2.73 8.36 1.16
CA VAL A 142 1.57 8.13 2.02
C VAL A 142 1.98 8.03 3.48
N PHE A 143 2.94 7.15 3.79
CA PHE A 143 3.43 6.88 5.14
C PHE A 143 4.82 7.47 5.41
N SER A 144 5.20 8.49 4.67
CA SER A 144 6.46 9.20 4.91
C SER A 144 6.47 9.87 6.29
N LYS A 145 7.51 9.62 7.07
CA LYS A 145 7.69 10.28 8.36
C LYS A 145 7.98 11.77 8.12
N LYS A 146 7.05 12.64 8.50
CA LYS A 146 7.32 14.09 8.55
C LYS A 146 8.43 14.31 9.57
N THR A 147 9.65 14.56 9.11
CA THR A 147 10.74 15.03 9.98
C THR A 147 10.32 16.41 10.51
N LYS A 148 9.95 16.51 11.80
CA LYS A 148 9.72 17.81 12.44
C LYS A 148 11.03 18.57 12.30
N LYS A 149 11.09 19.54 11.38
CA LYS A 149 12.16 20.56 11.40
C LYS A 149 12.02 21.27 12.73
N THR A 150 12.88 20.93 13.66
CA THR A 150 13.06 21.70 14.90
C THR A 150 13.46 23.10 14.45
N LYS A 151 12.53 24.07 14.51
CA LYS A 151 12.89 25.48 14.41
C LYS A 151 13.87 25.73 15.55
N LYS A 152 15.15 25.76 15.24
CA LYS A 152 16.14 26.38 16.15
C LYS A 152 15.70 27.85 16.31
N SER A 153 15.06 28.15 17.42
CA SER A 153 14.89 29.48 17.88
C SER A 153 16.31 30.07 18.04
N LYS A 154 16.69 30.93 17.12
CA LYS A 154 17.83 31.85 17.37
C LYS A 154 17.35 32.83 18.41
N LYS A 155 17.85 32.68 19.63
CA LYS A 155 17.97 33.78 20.56
C LYS A 155 19.26 34.51 20.24
#